data_14c9a1758964b81549376cb180ebdbcc
#
_entry.id   14c9a1758964b81549376cb180ebdbcc
#
_cell.length_a   1.000
_cell.length_b   1.000
_cell.length_c   1.000
_cell.angle_alpha   90.00
_cell.angle_beta   90.00
_cell.angle_gamma   90.00
#
_symmetry.space_group_name_H-M   'P 1'
#
loop_
_entity.id
_entity.type
_entity.pdbx_description
1 polymer ?
#
loop_
_entity_poly.entity_id
_entity_poly.type
_entity_poly.pdbx_seq_one_letter_code
_entity_poly.pdbx_strand_id
1 'polypeptide(L)'
;MWWNDLGKVSKNTVVKVLGGLVGLLKIKPRLDVIEALIPFWDPTHNVFHFSDFELTPTLEEIAGYAGLSENLRSRYPVAPRTVTPHKFLDLLSINREVQDGNLSEGFCTFYFLYHRYGNPHGFEAPDTGLTHSGNKDKWEARRGLAFIVAFLGVLICPRKDGNIELGLIGMADVMTKKANGTLVPMILAEIYRALAVCREGGKFFEGCNMLLQLWTQEHLCHRLRYMTYGMTGLNCIEEYENRVVGCEFPEVEVCYLLLMGLRSIHSYAPHRVLRQLGRFQTIPHDEDLSRQVIELGPKAVFPEAKVRQIWNQCRFLEPKTRVRDVSKGELEPSYTIWFGKRFQVHQEPERPAKRPHVQQFTDESREQWDWLEKETNYRATISKLEGQIRDLKFDNSVQAAADEGEKKKLAQENKALRSQIQK
;
A
#
# COMPACT_ATOMS: atom_id res chain seq x y z
N MET A 1 -4.65 -16.53 -4.36
CA MET A 1 -3.97 -15.23 -4.05
C MET A 1 -4.19 -14.95 -2.57
N TRP A 2 -3.16 -14.62 -1.79
CA TRP A 2 -3.19 -14.51 -0.31
C TRP A 2 -4.40 -13.73 0.24
N TRP A 3 -4.75 -12.58 -0.38
CA TRP A 3 -5.93 -11.81 0.01
C TRP A 3 -7.24 -12.63 0.00
N ASN A 4 -7.44 -13.45 -1.02
CA ASN A 4 -8.66 -14.25 -1.15
C ASN A 4 -8.75 -15.32 -0.06
N ASP A 5 -7.60 -15.87 0.33
CA ASP A 5 -7.45 -16.95 1.30
C ASP A 5 -7.44 -16.47 2.75
N LEU A 6 -7.44 -15.14 2.99
CA LEU A 6 -7.56 -14.58 4.33
C LEU A 6 -8.94 -14.89 4.92
N GLY A 7 -8.95 -15.38 6.16
CA GLY A 7 -10.16 -15.53 6.95
C GLY A 7 -10.82 -14.19 7.28
N LYS A 8 -12.07 -14.21 7.72
CA LYS A 8 -12.85 -13.00 8.05
C LYS A 8 -12.15 -12.10 9.08
N VAL A 9 -11.55 -12.69 10.11
CA VAL A 9 -10.83 -11.96 11.17
C VAL A 9 -9.65 -11.20 10.59
N SER A 10 -8.81 -11.88 9.80
CA SER A 10 -7.67 -11.27 9.13
C SER A 10 -8.09 -10.17 8.17
N LYS A 11 -9.13 -10.39 7.34
CA LYS A 11 -9.66 -9.37 6.42
C LYS A 11 -10.14 -8.12 7.15
N ASN A 12 -10.87 -8.29 8.25
CA ASN A 12 -11.32 -7.17 9.07
C ASN A 12 -10.14 -6.35 9.62
N THR A 13 -9.08 -7.02 10.08
CA THR A 13 -7.87 -6.36 10.57
C THR A 13 -7.20 -5.56 9.44
N VAL A 14 -7.07 -6.16 8.26
CA VAL A 14 -6.47 -5.52 7.09
C VAL A 14 -7.27 -4.29 6.66
N VAL A 15 -8.58 -4.42 6.51
CA VAL A 15 -9.47 -3.31 6.08
C VAL A 15 -9.47 -2.18 7.13
N LYS A 16 -9.40 -2.51 8.42
CA LYS A 16 -9.29 -1.50 9.49
C LYS A 16 -8.03 -0.63 9.34
N VAL A 17 -6.91 -1.23 8.90
CA VAL A 17 -5.62 -0.53 8.79
C VAL A 17 -5.43 0.13 7.43
N LEU A 18 -5.72 -0.59 6.35
CA LEU A 18 -5.45 -0.16 4.98
C LEU A 18 -6.61 0.56 4.31
N GLY A 19 -7.84 0.40 4.83
CA GLY A 19 -9.04 1.04 4.27
C GLY A 19 -9.20 0.76 2.76
N GLY A 20 -9.42 1.82 2.00
CA GLY A 20 -9.55 1.81 0.53
C GLY A 20 -8.31 1.34 -0.22
N LEU A 21 -7.11 1.45 0.40
CA LEU A 21 -5.84 1.04 -0.23
C LEU A 21 -5.82 -0.45 -0.63
N VAL A 22 -6.65 -1.28 -0.02
CA VAL A 22 -6.82 -2.70 -0.45
C VAL A 22 -7.23 -2.79 -1.92
N GLY A 23 -7.90 -1.78 -2.45
CA GLY A 23 -8.26 -1.67 -3.86
C GLY A 23 -7.07 -1.71 -4.83
N LEU A 24 -5.87 -1.33 -4.38
CA LEU A 24 -4.64 -1.37 -5.18
C LEU A 24 -4.31 -2.79 -5.66
N LEU A 25 -4.76 -3.84 -4.96
CA LEU A 25 -4.60 -5.24 -5.41
C LEU A 25 -5.27 -5.55 -6.74
N LYS A 26 -6.19 -4.69 -7.22
CA LYS A 26 -6.91 -4.85 -8.48
C LYS A 26 -6.30 -4.02 -9.61
N ILE A 27 -5.32 -3.17 -9.32
CA ILE A 27 -4.74 -2.24 -10.29
C ILE A 27 -3.52 -2.88 -10.92
N LYS A 28 -3.47 -2.83 -12.25
CA LYS A 28 -2.28 -3.22 -13.02
C LYS A 28 -1.34 -2.02 -13.09
N PRO A 29 -0.09 -2.14 -12.61
CA PRO A 29 0.88 -1.06 -12.66
C PRO A 29 1.23 -0.63 -14.10
N ARG A 30 1.37 0.67 -14.31
CA ARG A 30 1.76 1.31 -15.57
C ARG A 30 3.01 2.16 -15.33
N LEU A 31 4.17 1.55 -15.52
CA LEU A 31 5.46 2.24 -15.31
C LEU A 31 5.73 3.32 -16.33
N ASP A 32 5.26 3.13 -17.54
CA ASP A 32 5.35 4.12 -18.61
C ASP A 32 4.72 5.47 -18.20
N VAL A 33 3.69 5.46 -17.38
CA VAL A 33 3.09 6.68 -16.81
C VAL A 33 4.06 7.35 -15.84
N ILE A 34 4.71 6.58 -14.97
CA ILE A 34 5.67 7.12 -14.00
C ILE A 34 6.91 7.68 -14.73
N GLU A 35 7.45 6.93 -15.69
CA GLU A 35 8.58 7.38 -16.51
C GLU A 35 8.28 8.69 -17.26
N ALA A 36 7.05 8.86 -17.73
CA ALA A 36 6.62 10.08 -18.39
C ALA A 36 6.53 11.29 -17.44
N LEU A 37 6.27 11.07 -16.15
CA LEU A 37 6.14 12.14 -15.16
C LEU A 37 7.46 12.61 -14.56
N ILE A 38 8.42 11.69 -14.38
CA ILE A 38 9.70 11.99 -13.71
C ILE A 38 10.40 13.27 -14.27
N PRO A 39 10.46 13.54 -15.58
CA PRO A 39 11.09 14.74 -16.12
C PRO A 39 10.47 16.06 -15.63
N PHE A 40 9.22 16.04 -15.22
CA PHE A 40 8.50 17.23 -14.74
C PHE A 40 8.62 17.44 -13.23
N TRP A 41 9.19 16.47 -12.51
CA TRP A 41 9.33 16.58 -11.05
C TRP A 41 10.37 17.62 -10.67
N ASP A 42 9.97 18.59 -9.86
CA ASP A 42 10.85 19.56 -9.22
C ASP A 42 11.03 19.18 -7.73
N PRO A 43 12.16 18.58 -7.34
CA PRO A 43 12.40 18.19 -5.95
C PRO A 43 12.59 19.39 -5.01
N THR A 44 12.93 20.57 -5.56
CA THR A 44 13.11 21.80 -4.77
C THR A 44 11.79 22.21 -4.11
N HIS A 45 10.68 21.98 -4.80
CA HIS A 45 9.36 22.42 -4.35
C HIS A 45 8.37 21.28 -4.15
N ASN A 46 8.78 20.03 -4.40
CA ASN A 46 7.94 18.83 -4.32
C ASN A 46 6.67 18.94 -5.19
N VAL A 47 6.83 19.42 -6.42
CA VAL A 47 5.75 19.57 -7.41
C VAL A 47 6.16 19.05 -8.79
N PHE A 48 5.19 18.66 -9.59
CA PHE A 48 5.36 18.53 -11.02
C PHE A 48 5.18 19.90 -11.66
N HIS A 49 6.19 20.38 -12.37
CA HIS A 49 6.21 21.66 -13.05
C HIS A 49 5.90 21.45 -14.54
N PHE A 50 4.69 21.81 -14.94
CA PHE A 50 4.27 21.81 -16.35
C PHE A 50 4.40 23.21 -16.93
N SER A 51 4.11 23.37 -18.23
CA SER A 51 4.29 24.64 -18.93
C SER A 51 3.47 25.79 -18.37
N ASP A 52 2.29 25.52 -17.82
CA ASP A 52 1.31 26.52 -17.42
C ASP A 52 0.71 26.30 -16.02
N PHE A 53 1.12 25.23 -15.33
CA PHE A 53 0.65 24.91 -13.97
C PHE A 53 1.60 24.00 -13.21
N GLU A 54 1.47 24.02 -11.89
CA GLU A 54 2.09 23.06 -10.97
C GLU A 54 1.01 22.13 -10.42
N LEU A 55 1.37 20.85 -10.24
CA LEU A 55 0.55 19.84 -9.57
C LEU A 55 1.44 18.99 -8.65
N THR A 56 0.85 18.45 -7.60
CA THR A 56 1.52 17.45 -6.76
C THR A 56 0.49 16.52 -6.12
N PRO A 57 0.80 15.23 -5.88
CA PRO A 57 -0.02 14.42 -4.99
C PRO A 57 -0.15 15.08 -3.63
N THR A 58 -1.36 15.19 -3.09
CA THR A 58 -1.64 15.87 -1.83
C THR A 58 -2.01 14.90 -0.72
N LEU A 59 -1.90 15.34 0.53
CA LEU A 59 -2.35 14.56 1.70
C LEU A 59 -3.82 14.20 1.60
N GLU A 60 -4.63 15.16 1.14
CA GLU A 60 -6.06 15.05 1.01
C GLU A 60 -6.44 13.97 -0.01
N GLU A 61 -5.77 13.95 -1.16
CA GLU A 61 -6.00 12.98 -2.22
C GLU A 61 -5.58 11.57 -1.78
N ILE A 62 -4.38 11.44 -1.17
CA ILE A 62 -3.94 10.15 -0.63
C ILE A 62 -4.85 9.68 0.50
N ALA A 63 -5.35 10.60 1.34
CA ALA A 63 -6.33 10.26 2.37
C ALA A 63 -7.66 9.78 1.75
N GLY A 64 -8.09 10.41 0.65
CA GLY A 64 -9.25 9.97 -0.12
C GLY A 64 -9.08 8.55 -0.64
N TYR A 65 -7.94 8.23 -1.29
CA TYR A 65 -7.63 6.87 -1.75
C TYR A 65 -7.62 5.84 -0.60
N ALA A 66 -7.18 6.26 0.59
CA ALA A 66 -7.23 5.44 1.80
C ALA A 66 -8.63 5.34 2.45
N GLY A 67 -9.61 6.11 1.97
CA GLY A 67 -10.94 6.19 2.57
C GLY A 67 -10.96 6.96 3.90
N LEU A 68 -10.06 7.94 4.08
CA LEU A 68 -9.85 8.70 5.31
C LEU A 68 -10.15 10.20 5.16
N SER A 69 -10.74 10.62 4.06
CA SER A 69 -10.94 12.03 3.72
C SER A 69 -11.65 12.87 4.79
N GLU A 70 -12.56 12.26 5.58
CA GLU A 70 -13.36 12.99 6.55
C GLU A 70 -12.63 13.37 7.84
N ASN A 71 -11.55 12.68 8.20
CA ASN A 71 -10.96 12.76 9.54
C ASN A 71 -9.43 12.88 9.56
N LEU A 72 -8.79 13.34 8.49
CA LEU A 72 -7.32 13.40 8.45
C LEU A 72 -6.73 14.24 9.59
N ARG A 73 -7.38 15.37 9.94
CA ARG A 73 -6.94 16.25 11.04
C ARG A 73 -7.02 15.58 12.42
N SER A 74 -8.02 14.75 12.67
CA SER A 74 -8.19 14.05 13.94
C SER A 74 -7.25 12.85 14.08
N ARG A 75 -6.51 12.51 13.01
CA ARG A 75 -5.58 11.39 12.98
C ARG A 75 -4.16 11.88 13.20
N TYR A 76 -3.37 11.09 13.90
CA TYR A 76 -1.96 11.39 14.08
C TYR A 76 -1.11 10.54 13.12
N PRO A 77 -0.05 11.11 12.55
CA PRO A 77 0.90 10.37 11.74
C PRO A 77 1.58 9.28 12.57
N VAL A 78 1.60 8.06 12.05
CA VAL A 78 2.32 6.96 12.70
C VAL A 78 3.78 7.04 12.31
N ALA A 79 4.64 7.26 13.30
CA ALA A 79 6.07 7.35 13.08
C ALA A 79 6.67 5.98 12.75
N PRO A 80 7.61 5.89 11.80
CA PRO A 80 8.41 4.70 11.61
C PRO A 80 9.26 4.44 12.87
N ARG A 81 9.48 3.17 13.14
CA ARG A 81 10.27 2.73 14.30
C ARG A 81 11.25 1.67 13.87
N THR A 82 12.47 1.76 14.36
CA THR A 82 13.42 0.67 14.24
C THR A 82 12.90 -0.55 14.98
N VAL A 83 12.83 -1.68 14.28
CA VAL A 83 12.38 -2.95 14.84
C VAL A 83 13.50 -3.96 14.66
N THR A 84 13.93 -4.57 15.76
CA THR A 84 14.91 -5.66 15.73
C THR A 84 14.28 -6.95 15.22
N PRO A 85 15.06 -7.90 14.64
CA PRO A 85 14.56 -9.19 14.22
C PRO A 85 13.78 -9.93 15.33
N HIS A 86 14.29 -9.94 16.56
CA HIS A 86 13.59 -10.57 17.69
C HIS A 86 12.22 -9.93 17.95
N LYS A 87 12.14 -8.60 17.93
CA LYS A 87 10.86 -7.89 18.12
C LYS A 87 9.89 -8.15 16.97
N PHE A 88 10.41 -8.27 15.75
CA PHE A 88 9.62 -8.64 14.58
C PHE A 88 9.02 -10.04 14.72
N LEU A 89 9.82 -11.02 15.12
CA LEU A 89 9.40 -12.39 15.38
C LEU A 89 8.33 -12.44 16.48
N ASP A 90 8.53 -11.72 17.60
CA ASP A 90 7.55 -11.64 18.70
C ASP A 90 6.19 -11.10 18.23
N LEU A 91 6.20 -10.02 17.44
CA LEU A 91 4.98 -9.42 16.92
C LEU A 91 4.20 -10.36 15.99
N LEU A 92 4.92 -11.24 15.29
CA LEU A 92 4.32 -12.29 14.46
C LEU A 92 4.09 -13.59 15.24
N SER A 93 4.53 -13.70 16.49
CA SER A 93 4.48 -14.94 17.28
C SER A 93 5.21 -16.10 16.60
N ILE A 94 6.42 -15.82 16.17
CA ILE A 94 7.38 -16.79 15.62
C ILE A 94 8.46 -17.01 16.68
N ASN A 95 8.94 -18.26 16.82
CA ASN A 95 10.02 -18.57 17.74
C ASN A 95 11.29 -17.77 17.37
N ARG A 96 11.92 -17.15 18.37
CA ARG A 96 13.15 -16.35 18.21
C ARG A 96 14.36 -17.16 17.74
N GLU A 97 14.35 -18.47 17.96
CA GLU A 97 15.41 -19.40 17.56
C GLU A 97 15.36 -19.78 16.07
N VAL A 98 14.32 -19.32 15.35
CA VAL A 98 14.20 -19.58 13.91
C VAL A 98 15.37 -18.94 13.18
N GLN A 99 16.24 -19.79 12.61
CA GLN A 99 17.26 -19.39 11.66
C GLN A 99 16.67 -19.50 10.26
N ASP A 100 16.50 -18.37 9.60
CA ASP A 100 15.93 -18.30 8.25
C ASP A 100 16.72 -17.27 7.44
N GLY A 101 17.35 -17.70 6.36
CA GLY A 101 18.10 -16.83 5.45
C GLY A 101 17.25 -15.72 4.81
N ASN A 102 15.92 -15.82 4.93
CA ASN A 102 14.96 -14.81 4.48
C ASN A 102 14.68 -13.70 5.51
N LEU A 103 15.34 -13.74 6.68
CA LEU A 103 15.27 -12.72 7.72
C LEU A 103 16.68 -12.23 8.04
N SER A 104 16.89 -10.94 7.98
CA SER A 104 18.16 -10.28 8.28
C SER A 104 17.95 -9.10 9.24
N GLU A 105 19.04 -8.45 9.65
CA GLU A 105 18.97 -7.23 10.45
C GLU A 105 18.33 -6.10 9.60
N GLY A 106 17.12 -5.71 9.98
CA GLY A 106 16.36 -4.64 9.33
C GLY A 106 15.41 -5.08 8.22
N PHE A 107 15.51 -6.29 7.68
CA PHE A 107 14.75 -6.72 6.50
C PHE A 107 14.29 -8.16 6.57
N CYS A 108 13.14 -8.44 5.91
CA CYS A 108 12.74 -9.81 5.56
C CYS A 108 12.31 -9.86 4.09
N THR A 109 12.30 -11.07 3.53
CA THR A 109 11.74 -11.28 2.18
C THR A 109 10.22 -11.43 2.24
N PHE A 110 9.56 -11.23 1.09
CA PHE A 110 8.14 -11.56 0.95
C PHE A 110 7.88 -13.04 1.26
N TYR A 111 8.78 -13.93 0.82
CA TYR A 111 8.70 -15.36 1.06
C TYR A 111 8.64 -15.70 2.55
N PHE A 112 9.41 -15.02 3.40
CA PHE A 112 9.38 -15.21 4.84
C PHE A 112 7.98 -15.09 5.44
N LEU A 113 7.26 -14.06 5.02
CA LEU A 113 5.89 -13.79 5.47
C LEU A 113 4.86 -14.75 4.83
N TYR A 114 5.00 -14.96 3.52
CA TYR A 114 4.06 -15.75 2.75
C TYR A 114 4.09 -17.23 3.13
N HIS A 115 5.28 -17.81 3.31
CA HIS A 115 5.44 -19.21 3.73
C HIS A 115 4.69 -19.50 5.04
N ARG A 116 4.73 -18.57 5.99
CA ARG A 116 4.13 -18.74 7.33
C ARG A 116 2.65 -18.36 7.40
N TYR A 117 2.26 -17.39 6.63
CA TYR A 117 0.93 -16.76 6.75
C TYR A 117 0.12 -16.72 5.46
N GLY A 118 0.73 -16.95 4.31
CA GLY A 118 0.06 -16.96 3.01
C GLY A 118 -0.81 -18.20 2.83
N ASN A 119 -0.34 -19.34 3.30
CA ASN A 119 -1.06 -20.61 3.19
C ASN A 119 -2.20 -20.69 4.24
N PRO A 120 -3.44 -21.03 3.86
CA PRO A 120 -4.54 -21.29 4.80
C PRO A 120 -4.24 -22.37 5.84
N HIS A 121 -3.39 -23.33 5.50
CA HIS A 121 -2.94 -24.43 6.36
C HIS A 121 -1.58 -24.19 7.02
N GLY A 122 -1.00 -23.01 6.89
CA GLY A 122 0.30 -22.67 7.48
C GLY A 122 0.34 -22.80 9.00
N PHE A 123 -0.82 -22.76 9.64
CA PHE A 123 -0.95 -23.01 11.08
C PHE A 123 -0.54 -24.44 11.50
N GLU A 124 -0.77 -25.41 10.64
CA GLU A 124 -0.51 -26.82 10.89
C GLU A 124 0.89 -27.27 10.42
N ALA A 125 1.61 -26.42 9.71
CA ALA A 125 2.91 -26.77 9.15
C ALA A 125 4.02 -26.73 10.22
N PRO A 126 4.76 -27.83 10.45
CA PRO A 126 5.72 -27.94 11.56
C PRO A 126 6.99 -27.10 11.38
N ASP A 127 7.34 -26.73 10.17
CA ASP A 127 8.57 -26.02 9.78
C ASP A 127 8.46 -24.49 9.84
N THR A 128 7.28 -23.97 10.18
CA THR A 128 7.03 -22.51 10.17
C THR A 128 7.60 -21.78 11.39
N GLY A 129 7.96 -22.49 12.46
CA GLY A 129 8.44 -21.91 13.71
C GLY A 129 7.37 -21.10 14.46
N LEU A 130 6.09 -21.30 14.17
CA LEU A 130 4.98 -20.58 14.80
C LEU A 130 4.78 -21.04 16.24
N THR A 131 4.62 -20.07 17.17
CA THR A 131 4.40 -20.34 18.61
C THR A 131 2.93 -20.44 19.00
N HIS A 132 2.04 -20.51 18.04
CA HIS A 132 0.58 -20.47 18.25
C HIS A 132 -0.04 -21.81 18.68
N SER A 133 0.74 -22.79 19.14
CA SER A 133 0.27 -24.14 19.40
C SER A 133 -1.18 -24.19 19.92
N GLY A 134 -2.08 -24.65 19.08
CA GLY A 134 -3.49 -24.87 19.40
C GLY A 134 -4.43 -23.65 19.33
N ASN A 135 -3.98 -22.43 18.99
CA ASN A 135 -4.87 -21.26 18.95
C ASN A 135 -4.96 -20.64 17.55
N LYS A 136 -5.91 -21.10 16.76
CA LYS A 136 -6.17 -20.64 15.39
C LYS A 136 -6.56 -19.16 15.34
N ASP A 137 -7.29 -18.62 16.31
CA ASP A 137 -7.71 -17.21 16.31
C ASP A 137 -6.54 -16.27 16.49
N LYS A 138 -5.56 -16.63 17.32
CA LYS A 138 -4.33 -15.88 17.46
C LYS A 138 -3.50 -15.90 16.18
N TRP A 139 -3.42 -17.04 15.50
CA TRP A 139 -2.75 -17.15 14.21
C TRP A 139 -3.44 -16.31 13.15
N GLU A 140 -4.76 -16.35 13.04
CA GLU A 140 -5.53 -15.53 12.10
C GLU A 140 -5.32 -14.04 12.34
N ALA A 141 -5.24 -13.59 13.59
CA ALA A 141 -4.92 -12.20 13.91
C ALA A 141 -3.51 -11.80 13.43
N ARG A 142 -2.51 -12.69 13.60
CA ARG A 142 -1.14 -12.46 13.10
C ARG A 142 -1.04 -12.55 11.58
N ARG A 143 -1.86 -13.41 10.97
CA ARG A 143 -1.98 -13.52 9.52
C ARG A 143 -2.41 -12.20 8.87
N GLY A 144 -3.36 -11.51 9.47
CA GLY A 144 -3.75 -10.16 9.04
C GLY A 144 -2.61 -9.14 9.16
N LEU A 145 -1.87 -9.18 10.27
CA LEU A 145 -0.71 -8.29 10.47
C LEU A 145 0.41 -8.58 9.45
N ALA A 146 0.74 -9.84 9.23
CA ALA A 146 1.74 -10.25 8.23
C ALA A 146 1.35 -9.81 6.82
N PHE A 147 0.07 -9.93 6.47
CA PHE A 147 -0.44 -9.43 5.18
C PHE A 147 -0.28 -7.91 5.05
N ILE A 148 -0.59 -7.13 6.10
CA ILE A 148 -0.41 -5.67 6.10
C ILE A 148 1.05 -5.32 5.85
N VAL A 149 1.99 -5.97 6.56
CA VAL A 149 3.43 -5.74 6.38
C VAL A 149 3.88 -6.05 4.96
N ALA A 150 3.46 -7.20 4.41
CA ALA A 150 3.74 -7.57 3.03
C ALA A 150 3.15 -6.56 2.03
N PHE A 151 1.90 -6.14 2.23
CA PHE A 151 1.24 -5.14 1.40
C PHE A 151 2.00 -3.81 1.41
N LEU A 152 2.36 -3.31 2.59
CA LEU A 152 3.11 -2.08 2.73
C LEU A 152 4.49 -2.17 2.08
N GLY A 153 5.22 -3.29 2.29
CA GLY A 153 6.56 -3.46 1.77
C GLY A 153 6.63 -3.70 0.26
N VAL A 154 5.60 -4.33 -0.32
CA VAL A 154 5.61 -4.68 -1.76
C VAL A 154 4.92 -3.62 -2.62
N LEU A 155 3.83 -3.02 -2.13
CA LEU A 155 3.00 -2.13 -2.95
C LEU A 155 3.15 -0.65 -2.59
N ILE A 156 3.40 -0.34 -1.33
CA ILE A 156 3.45 1.06 -0.87
C ILE A 156 4.89 1.58 -0.83
N CYS A 157 5.80 0.82 -0.24
CA CYS A 157 7.20 1.17 -0.06
C CYS A 157 8.13 0.11 -0.65
N PRO A 158 7.98 -0.26 -1.94
CA PRO A 158 8.81 -1.29 -2.54
C PRO A 158 10.28 -0.91 -2.50
N ARG A 159 11.15 -1.92 -2.44
CA ARG A 159 12.60 -1.77 -2.53
C ARG A 159 13.10 -2.47 -3.79
N LYS A 160 14.17 -1.92 -4.37
CA LYS A 160 14.82 -2.49 -5.56
C LYS A 160 15.33 -3.91 -5.35
N ASP A 161 15.68 -4.27 -4.11
CA ASP A 161 16.17 -5.60 -3.73
C ASP A 161 15.04 -6.57 -3.34
N GLY A 162 13.77 -6.15 -3.43
CA GLY A 162 12.60 -6.96 -3.09
C GLY A 162 12.41 -7.22 -1.59
N ASN A 163 13.28 -6.68 -0.75
CA ASN A 163 13.21 -6.84 0.70
C ASN A 163 12.14 -5.93 1.32
N ILE A 164 11.58 -6.37 2.43
CA ILE A 164 10.56 -5.67 3.23
C ILE A 164 11.22 -5.19 4.53
N GLU A 165 11.11 -3.90 4.81
CA GLU A 165 11.66 -3.31 6.03
C GLU A 165 10.90 -3.76 7.29
N LEU A 166 11.63 -4.27 8.30
CA LEU A 166 11.03 -4.75 9.55
C LEU A 166 10.27 -3.63 10.29
N GLY A 167 10.67 -2.37 10.12
CA GLY A 167 10.00 -1.21 10.72
C GLY A 167 8.52 -1.10 10.38
N LEU A 168 8.10 -1.60 9.22
CA LEU A 168 6.70 -1.60 8.79
C LEU A 168 5.79 -2.37 9.74
N ILE A 169 6.28 -3.43 10.41
CA ILE A 169 5.47 -4.17 11.39
C ILE A 169 5.16 -3.31 12.61
N GLY A 170 6.09 -2.46 13.04
CA GLY A 170 5.86 -1.55 14.16
C GLY A 170 4.76 -0.54 13.86
N MET A 171 4.73 -0.02 12.64
CA MET A 171 3.66 0.88 12.17
C MET A 171 2.32 0.15 12.06
N ALA A 172 2.31 -1.03 11.44
CA ALA A 172 1.12 -1.86 11.30
C ALA A 172 0.55 -2.27 12.66
N ASP A 173 1.38 -2.65 13.63
CA ASP A 173 0.97 -3.01 14.99
C ASP A 173 0.32 -1.81 15.71
N VAL A 174 0.89 -0.61 15.60
CA VAL A 174 0.28 0.62 16.14
C VAL A 174 -1.09 0.87 15.50
N MET A 175 -1.21 0.74 14.19
CA MET A 175 -2.46 0.95 13.46
C MET A 175 -3.55 -0.06 13.84
N THR A 176 -3.18 -1.31 14.12
CA THR A 176 -4.16 -2.32 14.59
C THR A 176 -4.71 -2.01 15.98
N LYS A 177 -3.89 -1.40 16.86
CA LYS A 177 -4.21 -1.09 18.25
C LYS A 177 -4.89 0.26 18.43
N LYS A 178 -4.50 1.26 17.63
CA LYS A 178 -4.98 2.64 17.75
C LYS A 178 -5.88 3.01 16.57
N ALA A 179 -7.12 3.40 16.88
CA ALA A 179 -8.12 3.69 15.85
C ALA A 179 -7.86 4.99 15.06
N ASN A 180 -7.06 5.92 15.62
CA ASN A 180 -6.87 7.26 15.06
C ASN A 180 -5.48 7.49 14.43
N GLY A 181 -4.69 6.44 14.19
CA GLY A 181 -3.44 6.55 13.44
C GLY A 181 -3.69 6.70 11.93
N THR A 182 -2.70 7.24 11.22
CA THR A 182 -2.71 7.29 9.75
C THR A 182 -1.32 7.05 9.16
N LEU A 183 -1.28 6.34 8.02
CA LEU A 183 -0.08 6.11 7.21
C LEU A 183 0.02 7.09 6.03
N VAL A 184 -0.98 7.94 5.83
CA VAL A 184 -1.05 8.87 4.68
C VAL A 184 0.21 9.72 4.53
N PRO A 185 0.73 10.37 5.59
CA PRO A 185 1.96 11.15 5.49
C PRO A 185 3.17 10.32 5.08
N MET A 186 3.26 9.08 5.56
CA MET A 186 4.34 8.16 5.19
C MET A 186 4.25 7.80 3.69
N ILE A 187 3.07 7.46 3.22
CA ILE A 187 2.84 7.10 1.82
C ILE A 187 3.24 8.25 0.89
N LEU A 188 2.81 9.46 1.21
CA LEU A 188 3.14 10.65 0.41
C LEU A 188 4.64 10.97 0.44
N ALA A 189 5.27 10.89 1.60
CA ALA A 189 6.71 11.09 1.73
C ALA A 189 7.53 10.11 0.89
N GLU A 190 7.14 8.82 0.88
CA GLU A 190 7.81 7.80 0.06
C GLU A 190 7.59 8.02 -1.45
N ILE A 191 6.45 8.57 -1.86
CA ILE A 191 6.22 8.97 -3.26
C ILE A 191 7.16 10.13 -3.62
N TYR A 192 7.25 11.19 -2.79
CA TYR A 192 8.13 12.34 -3.03
C TYR A 192 9.60 11.93 -3.09
N ARG A 193 10.04 11.09 -2.15
CA ARG A 193 11.39 10.53 -2.14
C ARG A 193 11.68 9.76 -3.43
N ALA A 194 10.79 8.86 -3.82
CA ALA A 194 10.97 8.03 -5.01
C ALA A 194 11.03 8.88 -6.29
N LEU A 195 10.21 9.93 -6.39
CA LEU A 195 10.25 10.89 -7.50
C LEU A 195 11.58 11.64 -7.54
N ALA A 196 12.08 12.15 -6.39
CA ALA A 196 13.35 12.84 -6.31
C ALA A 196 14.52 11.93 -6.72
N VAL A 197 14.60 10.71 -6.17
CA VAL A 197 15.63 9.72 -6.52
C VAL A 197 15.59 9.36 -8.01
N CYS A 198 14.41 9.15 -8.59
CA CYS A 198 14.28 8.85 -10.02
C CYS A 198 14.65 10.06 -10.89
N ARG A 199 14.36 11.28 -10.44
CA ARG A 199 14.76 12.52 -11.13
C ARG A 199 16.28 12.68 -11.21
N GLU A 200 16.99 12.21 -10.17
CA GLU A 200 18.45 12.17 -10.10
C GLU A 200 19.08 10.99 -10.85
N GLY A 201 18.29 10.17 -11.51
CA GLY A 201 18.77 9.03 -12.32
C GLY A 201 18.59 7.65 -11.66
N GLY A 202 17.88 7.57 -10.55
CA GLY A 202 17.48 6.29 -9.96
C GLY A 202 16.61 5.50 -10.93
N LYS A 203 16.90 4.19 -11.06
CA LYS A 203 16.24 3.33 -12.05
C LYS A 203 15.02 2.58 -11.48
N PHE A 204 14.78 2.65 -10.19
CA PHE A 204 13.69 1.95 -9.52
C PHE A 204 12.84 2.94 -8.73
N PHE A 205 11.53 2.91 -8.95
CA PHE A 205 10.59 3.76 -8.23
C PHE A 205 10.18 3.10 -6.90
N GLU A 206 10.82 3.49 -5.80
CA GLU A 206 10.61 2.90 -4.47
C GLU A 206 9.41 3.51 -3.70
N GLY A 207 8.45 4.11 -4.38
CA GLY A 207 7.17 4.61 -3.85
C GLY A 207 5.98 3.84 -4.40
N CYS A 208 4.77 4.19 -3.95
CA CYS A 208 3.56 3.57 -4.47
C CYS A 208 3.22 4.06 -5.89
N ASN A 209 3.72 3.35 -6.89
CA ASN A 209 3.49 3.67 -8.30
C ASN A 209 2.01 3.64 -8.70
N MET A 210 1.23 2.73 -8.12
CA MET A 210 -0.21 2.62 -8.43
C MET A 210 -1.01 3.82 -7.91
N LEU A 211 -0.67 4.37 -6.75
CA LEU A 211 -1.31 5.61 -6.27
C LEU A 211 -0.94 6.80 -7.16
N LEU A 212 0.33 6.91 -7.53
CA LEU A 212 0.77 7.96 -8.45
C LEU A 212 0.14 7.82 -9.83
N GLN A 213 -0.02 6.58 -10.32
CA GLN A 213 -0.75 6.29 -11.56
C GLN A 213 -2.21 6.72 -11.48
N LEU A 214 -2.93 6.38 -10.40
CA LEU A 214 -4.32 6.79 -10.20
C LEU A 214 -4.45 8.30 -10.16
N TRP A 215 -3.60 8.96 -9.40
CA TRP A 215 -3.54 10.41 -9.30
C TRP A 215 -3.32 11.07 -10.68
N THR A 216 -2.37 10.53 -11.46
CA THR A 216 -2.09 11.03 -12.83
C THR A 216 -3.29 10.85 -13.76
N GLN A 217 -3.96 9.71 -13.68
CA GLN A 217 -5.14 9.43 -14.49
C GLN A 217 -6.28 10.39 -14.14
N GLU A 218 -6.43 10.74 -12.89
CA GLU A 218 -7.49 11.64 -12.42
C GLU A 218 -7.24 13.09 -12.88
N HIS A 219 -6.01 13.57 -12.78
CA HIS A 219 -5.67 14.96 -13.11
C HIS A 219 -5.34 15.21 -14.57
N LEU A 220 -4.63 14.28 -15.22
CA LEU A 220 -4.06 14.50 -16.56
C LEU A 220 -4.73 13.71 -17.67
N CYS A 221 -5.53 12.69 -17.35
CA CYS A 221 -6.07 11.76 -18.34
C CYS A 221 -7.59 11.65 -18.26
N HIS A 222 -8.32 12.72 -18.54
CA HIS A 222 -9.79 12.74 -18.47
C HIS A 222 -10.51 11.61 -19.23
N ARG A 223 -9.90 11.05 -20.28
CA ARG A 223 -10.47 9.94 -21.05
C ARG A 223 -10.32 8.57 -20.39
N LEU A 224 -9.45 8.41 -19.38
CA LEU A 224 -9.16 7.15 -18.71
C LEU A 224 -9.95 6.97 -17.41
N ARG A 225 -10.79 7.93 -17.00
CA ARG A 225 -11.64 7.83 -15.80
C ARG A 225 -12.48 6.55 -15.73
N TYR A 226 -12.80 5.96 -16.87
CA TYR A 226 -13.58 4.73 -16.95
C TYR A 226 -12.81 3.45 -16.61
N MET A 227 -11.48 3.50 -16.47
CA MET A 227 -10.67 2.31 -16.17
C MET A 227 -10.36 2.11 -14.68
N THR A 228 -10.73 3.05 -13.82
CA THR A 228 -10.53 2.98 -12.36
C THR A 228 -11.71 2.35 -11.62
N TYR A 229 -12.51 1.52 -12.29
CA TYR A 229 -13.58 0.76 -11.69
C TYR A 229 -13.05 -0.15 -10.57
N GLY A 230 -13.13 0.30 -9.34
CA GLY A 230 -12.75 -0.47 -8.17
C GLY A 230 -12.30 0.34 -6.97
N MET A 231 -11.90 1.60 -7.17
CA MET A 231 -11.68 2.58 -6.10
C MET A 231 -12.78 3.66 -6.16
N THR A 232 -14.03 3.21 -6.24
CA THR A 232 -15.20 4.07 -6.17
C THR A 232 -15.32 4.63 -4.77
N GLY A 233 -15.11 5.88 -4.62
CA GLY A 233 -15.19 6.63 -3.36
C GLY A 233 -14.52 7.98 -3.45
N LEU A 234 -13.80 8.24 -4.54
CA LEU A 234 -13.28 9.56 -4.86
C LEU A 234 -14.32 10.29 -5.67
N ASN A 235 -15.29 10.83 -4.96
CA ASN A 235 -16.01 11.93 -5.52
C ASN A 235 -15.10 13.12 -5.51
N CYS A 236 -14.81 13.62 -6.69
CA CYS A 236 -14.40 14.96 -7.05
C CYS A 236 -13.78 15.86 -5.96
N ILE A 237 -12.87 16.68 -6.43
CA ILE A 237 -12.32 17.90 -5.85
C ILE A 237 -13.30 18.67 -4.92
N GLU A 238 -14.58 18.65 -5.19
CA GLU A 238 -15.64 19.28 -4.37
C GLU A 238 -15.68 18.80 -2.92
N GLU A 239 -15.36 17.53 -2.64
CA GLU A 239 -15.29 17.02 -1.25
C GLU A 239 -14.04 17.49 -0.49
N TYR A 240 -12.98 17.85 -1.20
CA TYR A 240 -11.73 18.34 -0.58
C TYR A 240 -11.74 19.82 -0.25
N GLU A 241 -12.62 20.62 -0.87
CA GLU A 241 -12.68 22.07 -0.69
C GLU A 241 -12.76 22.52 0.78
N ASN A 242 -13.38 21.72 1.62
CA ASN A 242 -13.57 22.04 3.04
C ASN A 242 -12.47 21.50 3.94
N ARG A 243 -11.47 20.76 3.43
CA ARG A 243 -10.60 19.88 4.21
C ARG A 243 -9.11 20.09 3.96
N VAL A 244 -8.76 21.11 3.22
CA VAL A 244 -7.35 21.43 2.95
C VAL A 244 -6.61 21.66 4.24
N VAL A 245 -5.63 20.81 4.51
CA VAL A 245 -4.71 20.97 5.64
C VAL A 245 -3.71 22.03 5.28
N GLY A 246 -3.98 23.27 5.68
CA GLY A 246 -3.09 24.39 5.47
C GLY A 246 -2.23 24.64 6.71
N CYS A 247 -1.02 25.11 6.49
CA CYS A 247 -0.18 25.67 7.53
C CYS A 247 -0.36 27.18 7.54
N GLU A 248 -1.43 27.67 8.16
CA GLU A 248 -1.43 29.05 8.64
C GLU A 248 -0.76 29.06 10.01
N PHE A 249 0.50 29.44 10.06
CA PHE A 249 1.20 29.75 11.30
C PHE A 249 1.30 31.27 11.42
N PRO A 250 0.44 31.93 12.21
CA PRO A 250 0.53 33.39 12.41
C PRO A 250 1.83 33.80 13.06
N GLU A 251 2.56 32.87 13.68
CA GLU A 251 3.70 33.17 14.56
C GLU A 251 5.00 32.40 14.19
N VAL A 252 4.99 31.58 13.14
CA VAL A 252 6.16 30.77 12.75
C VAL A 252 6.43 30.95 11.26
N GLU A 253 7.68 31.23 10.90
CA GLU A 253 8.15 31.44 9.52
C GLU A 253 8.07 30.19 8.61
N VAL A 254 7.43 29.10 9.05
CA VAL A 254 7.41 27.81 8.35
C VAL A 254 6.04 27.55 7.71
N CYS A 255 5.99 27.60 6.39
CA CYS A 255 4.76 27.36 5.60
C CYS A 255 4.62 25.92 5.10
N TYR A 256 5.15 24.92 5.80
CA TYR A 256 5.08 23.53 5.38
C TYR A 256 4.84 22.56 6.55
N LEU A 257 4.22 21.41 6.23
CA LEU A 257 4.15 20.27 7.13
C LEU A 257 5.34 19.34 6.91
N LEU A 258 5.70 18.59 7.95
CA LEU A 258 6.69 17.53 7.84
C LEU A 258 5.99 16.19 7.67
N LEU A 259 6.22 15.52 6.54
CA LEU A 259 5.74 14.19 6.24
C LEU A 259 6.73 13.16 6.77
N MET A 260 6.26 12.27 7.63
CA MET A 260 7.07 11.20 8.19
C MET A 260 7.11 10.01 7.23
N GLY A 261 8.11 9.94 6.36
CA GLY A 261 8.40 8.77 5.53
C GLY A 261 9.06 7.64 6.31
N LEU A 262 9.20 6.49 5.70
CA LEU A 262 9.91 5.33 6.25
C LEU A 262 11.42 5.55 6.21
N ARG A 263 11.92 6.18 5.15
CA ARG A 263 13.34 6.38 4.83
C ARG A 263 13.79 7.82 4.89
N SER A 264 12.84 8.77 4.86
CA SER A 264 13.14 10.21 4.91
C SER A 264 11.95 11.01 5.41
N ILE A 265 12.21 12.25 5.82
CA ILE A 265 11.20 13.23 6.15
C ILE A 265 11.18 14.26 5.03
N HIS A 266 10.01 14.55 4.48
CA HIS A 266 9.79 15.52 3.42
C HIS A 266 8.90 16.67 3.89
N SER A 267 9.11 17.83 3.30
CA SER A 267 8.24 18.98 3.52
C SER A 267 7.04 18.93 2.57
N TYR A 268 5.87 19.25 3.06
CA TYR A 268 4.62 19.36 2.30
C TYR A 268 4.08 20.77 2.38
N ALA A 269 4.00 21.43 1.24
CA ALA A 269 3.60 22.83 1.10
C ALA A 269 2.33 22.98 0.24
N PRO A 270 1.13 22.72 0.79
CA PRO A 270 -0.13 22.72 0.02
C PRO A 270 -0.49 24.09 -0.58
N HIS A 271 0.03 25.17 -0.02
CA HIS A 271 -0.19 26.53 -0.53
C HIS A 271 0.35 26.76 -1.95
N ARG A 272 1.24 25.88 -2.43
CA ARG A 272 1.73 25.92 -3.83
C ARG A 272 0.69 25.42 -4.84
N VAL A 273 -0.20 24.57 -4.40
CA VAL A 273 -1.18 23.88 -5.27
C VAL A 273 -2.63 24.13 -4.82
N LEU A 274 -2.90 25.31 -4.28
CA LEU A 274 -4.25 25.70 -3.83
C LEU A 274 -5.28 25.54 -4.93
N ARG A 275 -4.93 25.89 -6.18
CA ARG A 275 -5.80 25.72 -7.36
C ARG A 275 -6.20 24.26 -7.57
N GLN A 276 -5.27 23.32 -7.39
CA GLN A 276 -5.55 21.88 -7.48
C GLN A 276 -6.60 21.44 -6.45
N LEU A 277 -6.60 22.11 -5.29
CA LEU A 277 -7.52 21.86 -4.17
C LEU A 277 -8.79 22.74 -4.24
N GLY A 278 -9.09 23.33 -5.38
CA GLY A 278 -10.27 24.18 -5.57
C GLY A 278 -10.21 25.53 -4.84
N ARG A 279 -9.02 26.02 -4.52
CA ARG A 279 -8.80 27.27 -3.80
C ARG A 279 -8.20 28.34 -4.70
N PHE A 280 -8.37 29.61 -4.28
CA PHE A 280 -7.72 30.73 -4.93
C PHE A 280 -6.20 30.63 -4.79
N GLN A 281 -5.50 30.62 -5.94
CA GLN A 281 -4.05 30.48 -5.96
C GLN A 281 -3.38 31.85 -5.82
N THR A 282 -2.66 32.03 -4.75
CA THR A 282 -1.77 33.17 -4.49
C THR A 282 -0.33 32.79 -4.83
N ILE A 283 0.56 33.78 -4.89
CA ILE A 283 2.00 33.53 -5.03
C ILE A 283 2.47 32.75 -3.80
N PRO A 284 2.99 31.51 -3.98
CA PRO A 284 3.49 30.74 -2.86
C PRO A 284 4.84 31.32 -2.36
N HIS A 285 5.15 31.03 -1.11
CA HIS A 285 6.51 31.25 -0.60
C HIS A 285 7.50 30.44 -1.40
N ASP A 286 8.60 31.05 -1.81
CA ASP A 286 9.63 30.44 -2.65
C ASP A 286 10.73 29.83 -1.78
N GLU A 287 10.37 28.83 -0.99
CA GLU A 287 11.29 28.08 -0.15
C GLU A 287 11.84 26.86 -0.89
N ASP A 288 13.14 26.65 -0.75
CA ASP A 288 13.79 25.42 -1.21
C ASP A 288 13.52 24.27 -0.21
N LEU A 289 12.46 23.52 -0.49
CA LEU A 289 12.03 22.41 0.36
C LEU A 289 13.00 21.23 0.33
N SER A 290 13.87 21.12 -0.67
CA SER A 290 14.85 20.05 -0.76
C SER A 290 15.86 20.11 0.40
N ARG A 291 16.17 21.33 0.88
CA ARG A 291 17.04 21.54 2.06
C ARG A 291 16.44 21.09 3.39
N GLN A 292 15.13 20.87 3.41
CA GLN A 292 14.39 20.42 4.58
C GLN A 292 14.22 18.89 4.61
N VAL A 293 14.69 18.19 3.58
CA VAL A 293 14.66 16.73 3.54
C VAL A 293 15.65 16.18 4.56
N ILE A 294 15.18 15.24 5.38
CA ILE A 294 16.01 14.55 6.38
C ILE A 294 16.03 13.07 6.02
N GLU A 295 17.17 12.57 5.57
CA GLU A 295 17.36 11.15 5.33
C GLU A 295 17.42 10.37 6.66
N LEU A 296 16.64 9.30 6.73
CA LEU A 296 16.58 8.41 7.88
C LEU A 296 17.44 7.18 7.62
N GLY A 297 18.70 7.24 8.04
CA GLY A 297 19.59 6.08 8.03
C GLY A 297 19.21 5.04 9.10
N PRO A 298 19.79 3.82 9.07
CA PRO A 298 19.45 2.72 9.98
C PRO A 298 19.62 3.05 11.48
N LYS A 299 20.41 4.07 11.80
CA LYS A 299 20.67 4.55 13.18
C LYS A 299 20.12 5.96 13.44
N ALA A 300 19.38 6.53 12.50
CA ALA A 300 18.85 7.88 12.67
C ALA A 300 17.80 7.92 13.78
N VAL A 301 17.92 8.90 14.66
CA VAL A 301 16.90 9.18 15.66
C VAL A 301 15.79 9.97 14.98
N PHE A 302 14.62 9.38 14.90
CA PHE A 302 13.46 10.00 14.30
C PHE A 302 12.99 11.19 15.16
N PRO A 303 12.89 12.42 14.62
CA PRO A 303 12.49 13.61 15.38
C PRO A 303 10.95 13.67 15.57
N GLU A 304 10.35 12.61 16.14
CA GLU A 304 8.91 12.44 16.29
C GLU A 304 8.26 13.61 17.02
N ALA A 305 8.90 14.13 18.07
CA ALA A 305 8.36 15.23 18.86
C ALA A 305 8.19 16.51 18.03
N LYS A 306 9.21 16.87 17.23
CA LYS A 306 9.17 18.06 16.36
C LYS A 306 8.08 17.91 15.28
N VAL A 307 8.02 16.74 14.63
CA VAL A 307 7.02 16.49 13.60
C VAL A 307 5.61 16.53 14.19
N ARG A 308 5.40 15.92 15.36
CA ARG A 308 4.10 15.97 16.06
C ARG A 308 3.72 17.37 16.48
N GLN A 309 4.68 18.18 16.95
CA GLN A 309 4.43 19.56 17.30
C GLN A 309 3.90 20.34 16.08
N ILE A 310 4.58 20.25 14.94
CA ILE A 310 4.16 20.91 13.70
C ILE A 310 2.77 20.38 13.27
N TRP A 311 2.56 19.07 13.30
CA TRP A 311 1.27 18.47 12.94
C TRP A 311 0.12 18.91 13.86
N ASN A 312 0.35 19.04 15.17
CA ASN A 312 -0.66 19.50 16.12
C ASN A 312 -0.99 20.99 15.97
N GLN A 313 -0.06 21.79 15.45
CA GLN A 313 -0.27 23.22 15.17
C GLN A 313 -0.92 23.44 13.80
N CYS A 314 -1.02 22.40 12.97
CA CYS A 314 -1.66 22.44 11.67
C CYS A 314 -3.15 22.83 11.78
N ARG A 315 -3.59 23.75 10.93
CA ARG A 315 -4.99 24.16 10.82
C ARG A 315 -5.49 23.94 9.39
N PHE A 316 -6.78 23.70 9.26
CA PHE A 316 -7.40 23.74 7.93
C PHE A 316 -7.42 25.18 7.43
N LEU A 317 -7.16 25.37 6.15
CA LEU A 317 -7.38 26.66 5.50
C LEU A 317 -8.88 27.03 5.63
N GLU A 318 -9.13 28.21 6.17
CA GLU A 318 -10.48 28.67 6.43
C GLU A 318 -11.29 28.83 5.13
N PRO A 319 -12.62 28.59 5.14
CA PRO A 319 -13.49 28.77 3.97
C PRO A 319 -13.46 30.18 3.35
N LYS A 320 -13.00 31.18 4.08
CA LYS A 320 -12.86 32.57 3.59
C LYS A 320 -11.88 32.73 2.44
N THR A 321 -10.97 31.79 2.27
CA THR A 321 -10.04 31.73 1.13
C THR A 321 -10.63 31.01 -0.08
N ARG A 322 -11.92 30.65 -0.05
CA ARG A 322 -12.58 29.97 -1.17
C ARG A 322 -12.65 30.87 -2.38
N VAL A 323 -12.37 30.27 -3.51
CA VAL A 323 -12.67 30.81 -4.83
C VAL A 323 -14.20 30.89 -4.98
N ARG A 324 -14.70 32.00 -5.50
CA ARG A 324 -16.14 32.17 -5.75
C ARG A 324 -16.64 31.24 -6.85
N ASP A 325 -15.76 30.82 -7.75
CA ASP A 325 -16.09 29.94 -8.87
C ASP A 325 -14.90 29.01 -9.16
N VAL A 326 -14.91 27.81 -8.57
CA VAL A 326 -13.87 26.77 -8.75
C VAL A 326 -13.73 26.36 -10.22
N SER A 327 -14.83 26.43 -10.99
CA SER A 327 -14.83 26.00 -12.40
C SER A 327 -13.94 26.87 -13.29
N LYS A 328 -13.66 28.11 -12.90
CA LYS A 328 -12.83 29.07 -13.64
C LYS A 328 -11.37 29.11 -13.20
N GLY A 329 -11.00 28.43 -12.12
CA GLY A 329 -9.62 28.39 -11.61
C GLY A 329 -9.05 29.79 -11.41
N GLU A 330 -9.73 30.61 -10.58
CA GLU A 330 -9.31 31.99 -10.35
C GLU A 330 -7.90 32.04 -9.76
N LEU A 331 -7.05 32.81 -10.43
CA LEU A 331 -5.66 33.05 -10.04
C LEU A 331 -5.51 34.51 -9.66
N GLU A 332 -4.65 34.77 -8.67
CA GLU A 332 -4.18 36.13 -8.45
C GLU A 332 -3.43 36.58 -9.72
N PRO A 333 -3.72 37.78 -10.28
CA PRO A 333 -3.04 38.26 -11.48
C PRO A 333 -1.49 38.25 -11.38
N SER A 334 -1.00 38.56 -10.18
CA SER A 334 0.44 38.49 -9.84
C SER A 334 1.02 37.07 -9.91
N TYR A 335 0.21 36.04 -9.62
CA TYR A 335 0.64 34.65 -9.72
C TYR A 335 1.00 34.26 -11.17
N THR A 336 0.19 34.65 -12.15
CA THR A 336 0.47 34.36 -13.57
C THR A 336 1.79 34.99 -14.01
N ILE A 337 2.06 36.23 -13.58
CA ILE A 337 3.34 36.92 -13.89
C ILE A 337 4.51 36.21 -13.19
N TRP A 338 4.35 35.88 -11.92
CA TRP A 338 5.35 35.16 -11.15
C TRP A 338 5.67 33.79 -11.76
N PHE A 339 4.64 33.04 -12.11
CA PHE A 339 4.76 31.72 -12.71
C PHE A 339 5.46 31.79 -14.08
N GLY A 340 5.06 32.74 -14.94
CA GLY A 340 5.66 32.93 -16.26
C GLY A 340 7.15 33.30 -16.22
N LYS A 341 7.57 34.11 -15.22
CA LYS A 341 8.99 34.41 -15.01
C LYS A 341 9.78 33.17 -14.61
N ARG A 342 9.19 32.30 -13.79
CA ARG A 342 9.81 31.08 -13.31
C ARG A 342 9.94 30.03 -14.41
N PHE A 343 8.96 29.93 -15.29
CA PHE A 343 9.00 29.04 -16.45
C PHE A 343 10.12 29.42 -17.43
N GLN A 344 10.41 30.71 -17.62
CA GLN A 344 11.51 31.15 -18.46
C GLN A 344 12.90 30.77 -17.93
N VAL A 345 13.04 30.63 -16.62
CA VAL A 345 14.28 30.19 -15.97
C VAL A 345 14.48 28.68 -16.10
N HIS A 346 13.39 27.93 -16.11
CA HIS A 346 13.38 26.48 -16.32
C HIS A 346 13.00 26.15 -17.77
N GLN A 347 13.71 26.73 -18.75
CA GLN A 347 13.60 26.26 -20.13
C GLN A 347 13.69 24.74 -20.15
N GLU A 348 12.80 24.12 -20.97
CA GLU A 348 12.63 22.65 -21.07
C GLU A 348 13.92 21.90 -20.72
N PRO A 349 13.89 21.03 -19.73
CA PRO A 349 15.02 20.13 -19.55
C PRO A 349 15.22 19.48 -20.91
N GLU A 350 16.42 19.63 -21.52
CA GLU A 350 16.77 18.91 -22.74
C GLU A 350 16.20 17.52 -22.62
N ARG A 351 15.25 17.19 -23.50
CA ARG A 351 14.61 15.87 -23.45
C ARG A 351 15.73 14.86 -23.39
N PRO A 352 15.91 14.12 -22.31
CA PRO A 352 17.00 13.18 -22.26
C PRO A 352 16.84 12.29 -23.48
N ALA A 353 17.89 12.13 -24.26
CA ALA A 353 17.89 11.40 -25.54
C ALA A 353 17.37 9.96 -25.40
N LYS A 354 17.26 9.48 -24.15
CA LYS A 354 16.59 8.24 -23.76
C LYS A 354 15.77 8.53 -22.50
N ARG A 355 14.48 8.20 -22.53
CA ARG A 355 13.62 8.20 -21.33
C ARG A 355 14.27 7.33 -20.26
N PRO A 356 14.34 7.77 -19.00
CA PRO A 356 14.84 6.92 -17.94
C PRO A 356 13.95 5.68 -17.88
N HIS A 357 14.56 4.50 -18.04
CA HIS A 357 13.84 3.24 -17.89
C HIS A 357 13.75 2.93 -16.40
N VAL A 358 12.56 3.05 -15.83
CA VAL A 358 12.29 2.70 -14.43
C VAL A 358 12.01 1.22 -14.35
N GLN A 359 12.88 0.49 -13.69
CA GLN A 359 12.65 -0.92 -13.36
C GLN A 359 11.69 -1.00 -12.17
N GLN A 360 10.63 -1.77 -12.33
CA GLN A 360 9.68 -2.00 -11.24
C GLN A 360 10.17 -3.06 -10.26
N PHE A 361 10.90 -4.05 -10.79
CA PHE A 361 11.43 -5.17 -10.05
C PHE A 361 12.83 -5.49 -10.57
N THR A 362 13.72 -5.97 -9.70
CA THR A 362 14.91 -6.69 -10.13
C THR A 362 14.48 -7.98 -10.83
N ASP A 363 15.35 -8.57 -11.63
CA ASP A 363 15.06 -9.87 -12.25
C ASP A 363 14.69 -10.93 -11.21
N GLU A 364 15.32 -10.89 -10.02
CA GLU A 364 14.97 -11.74 -8.87
C GLU A 364 13.55 -11.50 -8.37
N SER A 365 13.10 -10.24 -8.30
CA SER A 365 11.71 -9.93 -7.92
C SER A 365 10.71 -10.39 -8.99
N ARG A 366 11.08 -10.29 -10.27
CA ARG A 366 10.28 -10.80 -11.38
C ARG A 366 10.19 -12.33 -11.31
N GLU A 367 11.29 -13.02 -11.06
CA GLU A 367 11.32 -14.48 -10.88
C GLU A 367 10.49 -14.91 -9.67
N GLN A 368 10.51 -14.13 -8.56
CA GLN A 368 9.66 -14.39 -7.39
C GLN A 368 8.16 -14.25 -7.73
N TRP A 369 7.78 -13.25 -8.54
CA TRP A 369 6.39 -13.07 -8.97
C TRP A 369 5.96 -14.17 -9.96
N ASP A 370 6.80 -14.51 -10.91
CA ASP A 370 6.55 -15.62 -11.85
C ASP A 370 6.47 -16.96 -11.11
N TRP A 371 7.32 -17.14 -10.09
CA TRP A 371 7.26 -18.33 -9.24
C TRP A 371 5.96 -18.34 -8.40
N LEU A 372 5.56 -17.22 -7.84
CA LEU A 372 4.33 -17.07 -7.06
C LEU A 372 3.08 -17.34 -7.92
N GLU A 373 3.06 -16.86 -9.17
CA GLU A 373 2.00 -17.11 -10.12
C GLU A 373 1.94 -18.60 -10.49
N LYS A 374 3.08 -19.23 -10.76
CA LYS A 374 3.17 -20.67 -11.02
C LYS A 374 2.72 -21.47 -9.81
N GLU A 375 3.18 -21.14 -8.62
CA GLU A 375 2.78 -21.82 -7.37
C GLU A 375 1.28 -21.68 -7.12
N THR A 376 0.70 -20.51 -7.37
CA THR A 376 -0.74 -20.28 -7.24
C THR A 376 -1.53 -21.18 -8.20
N ASN A 377 -1.07 -21.32 -9.45
CA ASN A 377 -1.67 -22.19 -10.44
C ASN A 377 -1.53 -23.67 -10.06
N TYR A 378 -0.37 -24.08 -9.54
CA TYR A 378 -0.18 -25.46 -9.04
C TYR A 378 -1.09 -25.75 -7.85
N ARG A 379 -1.21 -24.83 -6.89
CA ARG A 379 -2.12 -25.00 -5.73
C ARG A 379 -3.58 -25.07 -6.12
N ALA A 380 -4.00 -24.24 -7.08
CA ALA A 380 -5.36 -24.33 -7.64
C ALA A 380 -5.62 -25.70 -8.28
N THR A 381 -4.63 -26.21 -8.99
CA THR A 381 -4.68 -27.55 -9.62
C THR A 381 -4.72 -28.66 -8.56
N ILE A 382 -3.87 -28.57 -7.52
CA ILE A 382 -3.85 -29.52 -6.40
C ILE A 382 -5.20 -29.52 -5.69
N SER A 383 -5.75 -28.35 -5.34
CA SER A 383 -7.06 -28.24 -4.69
C SER A 383 -8.20 -28.84 -5.52
N LYS A 384 -8.14 -28.65 -6.85
CA LYS A 384 -9.09 -29.28 -7.78
C LYS A 384 -8.95 -30.80 -7.78
N LEU A 385 -7.73 -31.32 -7.82
CA LEU A 385 -7.46 -32.76 -7.79
C LEU A 385 -7.86 -33.36 -6.45
N GLU A 386 -7.60 -32.69 -5.33
CA GLU A 386 -8.06 -33.14 -4.00
C GLU A 386 -9.58 -33.16 -3.91
N GLY A 387 -10.29 -32.21 -4.54
CA GLY A 387 -11.74 -32.25 -4.70
C GLY A 387 -12.18 -33.51 -5.45
N GLN A 388 -11.61 -33.77 -6.61
CA GLN A 388 -11.91 -34.95 -7.39
C GLN A 388 -11.61 -36.25 -6.64
N ILE A 389 -10.52 -36.32 -5.90
CA ILE A 389 -10.19 -37.48 -5.05
C ILE A 389 -11.23 -37.66 -3.93
N ARG A 390 -11.73 -36.61 -3.33
CA ARG A 390 -12.82 -36.71 -2.31
C ARG A 390 -14.09 -37.23 -2.94
N ASP A 391 -14.47 -36.73 -4.10
CA ASP A 391 -15.68 -37.15 -4.82
C ASP A 391 -15.58 -38.61 -5.20
N LEU A 392 -14.45 -39.06 -5.80
CA LEU A 392 -14.20 -40.46 -6.13
C LEU A 392 -14.19 -41.40 -4.93
N LYS A 393 -13.61 -40.95 -3.78
CA LYS A 393 -13.65 -41.72 -2.52
C LYS A 393 -15.08 -41.86 -2.01
N PHE A 394 -15.88 -40.80 -2.10
CA PHE A 394 -17.29 -40.84 -1.72
C PHE A 394 -18.07 -41.80 -2.60
N ASP A 395 -17.94 -41.70 -3.94
CA ASP A 395 -18.59 -42.58 -4.91
C ASP A 395 -18.19 -44.06 -4.69
N ASN A 396 -16.91 -44.31 -4.48
CA ASN A 396 -16.43 -45.65 -4.16
C ASN A 396 -17.02 -46.20 -2.83
N SER A 397 -17.18 -45.32 -1.83
CA SER A 397 -17.79 -45.72 -0.56
C SER A 397 -19.29 -46.05 -0.71
N VAL A 398 -19.99 -45.28 -1.52
CA VAL A 398 -21.40 -45.52 -1.85
C VAL A 398 -21.54 -46.83 -2.64
N GLN A 399 -20.68 -47.08 -3.63
CA GLN A 399 -20.70 -48.32 -4.42
C GLN A 399 -20.38 -49.52 -3.52
N ALA A 400 -19.36 -49.45 -2.66
CA ALA A 400 -19.01 -50.52 -1.74
C ALA A 400 -20.17 -50.87 -0.78
N ALA A 401 -20.91 -49.86 -0.29
CA ALA A 401 -22.07 -50.06 0.54
C ALA A 401 -23.25 -50.73 -0.20
N ALA A 402 -23.44 -50.35 -1.46
CA ALA A 402 -24.42 -50.97 -2.33
C ALA A 402 -24.09 -52.47 -2.61
N ASP A 403 -22.82 -52.76 -2.95
CA ASP A 403 -22.33 -54.12 -3.19
C ASP A 403 -22.44 -54.99 -1.93
N GLU A 404 -22.18 -54.43 -0.75
CA GLU A 404 -22.35 -55.17 0.51
C GLU A 404 -23.83 -55.46 0.80
N GLY A 405 -24.73 -54.51 0.49
CA GLY A 405 -26.16 -54.69 0.55
C GLY A 405 -26.65 -55.81 -0.34
N GLU A 406 -26.17 -55.85 -1.59
CA GLU A 406 -26.52 -56.90 -2.56
C GLU A 406 -25.97 -58.27 -2.14
N LYS A 407 -24.75 -58.37 -1.64
CA LYS A 407 -24.18 -59.59 -1.07
C LYS A 407 -25.02 -60.16 0.11
N LYS A 408 -25.46 -59.25 1.02
CA LYS A 408 -26.33 -59.66 2.14
C LYS A 408 -27.67 -60.19 1.64
N LYS A 409 -28.27 -59.60 0.60
CA LYS A 409 -29.52 -60.03 0.00
C LYS A 409 -29.38 -61.40 -0.66
N LEU A 410 -28.36 -61.60 -1.46
CA LEU A 410 -28.02 -62.87 -2.06
C LEU A 410 -27.74 -63.98 -1.04
N ALA A 411 -27.06 -63.65 0.06
CA ALA A 411 -26.83 -64.61 1.16
C ALA A 411 -28.11 -65.01 1.86
N GLN A 412 -29.08 -64.12 2.03
CA GLN A 412 -30.41 -64.43 2.60
C GLN A 412 -31.24 -65.29 1.63
N GLU A 413 -31.25 -65.00 0.34
CA GLU A 413 -31.92 -65.81 -0.69
C GLU A 413 -31.33 -67.19 -0.76
N ASN A 414 -30.02 -67.35 -0.77
CA ASN A 414 -29.33 -68.62 -0.74
C ASN A 414 -29.66 -69.44 0.53
N LYS A 415 -29.78 -68.80 1.68
CA LYS A 415 -30.19 -69.47 2.91
C LYS A 415 -31.64 -69.95 2.87
N ALA A 416 -32.56 -69.14 2.29
CA ALA A 416 -33.94 -69.50 2.10
C ALA A 416 -34.12 -70.70 1.10
N LEU A 417 -33.39 -70.67 -0.02
CA LEU A 417 -33.39 -71.77 -1.00
C LEU A 417 -32.85 -73.07 -0.39
N ARG A 418 -31.77 -73.01 0.40
CA ARG A 418 -31.22 -74.20 1.07
C ARG A 418 -32.21 -74.80 2.06
N SER A 419 -33.00 -73.99 2.80
CA SER A 419 -34.03 -74.47 3.70
C SER A 419 -35.26 -75.06 2.98
N GLN A 420 -35.52 -74.67 1.73
CA GLN A 420 -36.57 -75.30 0.89
C GLN A 420 -36.14 -76.64 0.31
N ILE A 421 -34.88 -76.84 0.02
CA ILE A 421 -34.32 -78.08 -0.49
C ILE A 421 -34.22 -79.18 0.57
N GLN A 422 -34.15 -78.79 1.87
CA GLN A 422 -34.05 -79.69 2.99
C GLN A 422 -35.42 -80.13 3.57
N LYS A 423 -36.53 -79.60 3.02
CA LYS A 423 -37.90 -80.08 3.26
C LYS A 423 -38.36 -80.95 2.17
#